data_7679fe14d688f7f7b0fd1925b7a29dcc
#
_entry.id   7679fe14d688f7f7b0fd1925b7a29dcc
#
_cell.length_a   1.000
_cell.length_b   1.000
_cell.length_c   1.000
_cell.angle_alpha   90.00
_cell.angle_beta   90.00
_cell.angle_gamma   90.00
#
_symmetry.space_group_name_H-M   'P 1'
#
loop_
_entity.id
_entity.type
_entity.pdbx_description
1 polymer ?
#
loop_
_entity_poly.entity_id
_entity_poly.type
_entity_poly.pdbx_seq_one_letter_code
_entity_poly.pdbx_strand_id
1 'polypeptide(L)'
;MDSEYDYLIETVDYNTFTRWEEVDLVVYAFTDLGMKVAINDRYTGLVYNNQMYDSCEEGQNIKGYISGIREDGRIDVSLQPDKG
;
A
#
# COMPACT_ATOMS: atom_id res chain seq x y z
N MET A 1 -10.24 -13.32 -17.33
CA MET A 1 -10.61 -12.01 -16.78
C MET A 1 -9.40 -11.22 -16.38
N ASP A 2 -9.25 -10.07 -16.93
CA ASP A 2 -8.06 -9.27 -16.70
C ASP A 2 -8.29 -8.25 -15.63
N SER A 3 -7.35 -8.16 -14.71
CA SER A 3 -7.37 -7.13 -13.71
C SER A 3 -6.46 -6.00 -14.18
N GLU A 4 -6.86 -4.77 -13.96
CA GLU A 4 -6.03 -3.63 -14.31
C GLU A 4 -4.73 -3.61 -13.51
N TYR A 5 -4.69 -4.36 -12.42
CA TYR A 5 -3.58 -4.27 -11.47
C TYR A 5 -2.78 -5.55 -11.39
N ASP A 6 -2.93 -6.45 -12.37
CA ASP A 6 -2.16 -7.69 -12.38
C ASP A 6 -0.67 -7.44 -12.57
N TYR A 7 -0.30 -6.29 -13.12
CA TYR A 7 1.10 -5.98 -13.37
C TYR A 7 1.85 -5.53 -12.11
N LEU A 8 1.14 -5.29 -11.02
CA LEU A 8 1.77 -4.77 -9.82
C LEU A 8 2.69 -5.80 -9.18
N ILE A 9 3.83 -5.34 -8.71
CA ILE A 9 4.83 -6.17 -8.06
C ILE A 9 4.41 -6.38 -6.61
N GLU A 10 4.30 -7.63 -6.20
CA GLU A 10 3.80 -7.97 -4.86
C GLU A 10 4.89 -8.04 -3.82
N THR A 11 6.11 -8.34 -4.22
CA THR A 11 7.20 -8.47 -3.26
C THR A 11 8.42 -7.69 -3.74
N VAL A 12 9.18 -7.19 -2.79
CA VAL A 12 10.35 -6.34 -3.09
C VAL A 12 11.44 -6.63 -2.07
N ASP A 13 12.62 -6.12 -2.35
CA ASP A 13 13.73 -6.18 -1.41
C ASP A 13 13.57 -5.11 -0.34
N TYR A 14 14.25 -5.29 0.79
CA TYR A 14 14.22 -4.30 1.86
C TYR A 14 14.74 -2.93 1.42
N ASN A 15 15.53 -2.89 0.37
CA ASN A 15 16.12 -1.64 -0.10
C ASN A 15 15.27 -0.92 -1.13
N THR A 16 14.14 -1.49 -1.52
CA THR A 16 13.29 -0.90 -2.55
C THR A 16 12.69 0.42 -2.08
N PHE A 17 12.33 0.48 -0.81
CA PHE A 17 11.75 1.68 -0.21
C PHE A 17 12.45 2.00 1.08
N THR A 18 12.45 3.29 1.42
CA THR A 18 12.92 3.76 2.70
C THR A 18 11.73 3.73 3.67
N ARG A 19 11.97 3.32 4.90
CA ARG A 19 10.93 3.32 5.91
C ARG A 19 10.37 4.74 6.06
N TRP A 20 9.05 4.83 6.08
CA TRP A 20 8.31 6.09 6.17
C TRP A 20 8.48 7.00 4.95
N GLU A 21 8.87 6.41 3.84
CA GLU A 21 8.91 7.15 2.58
C GLU A 21 7.49 7.47 2.14
N GLU A 22 7.24 8.70 1.73
CA GLU A 22 5.94 9.10 1.23
C GLU A 22 5.78 8.59 -0.21
N VAL A 23 4.62 7.99 -0.50
CA VAL A 23 4.35 7.43 -1.82
C VAL A 23 2.92 7.71 -2.22
N ASP A 24 2.67 7.63 -3.53
CA ASP A 24 1.31 7.76 -4.05
C ASP A 24 0.62 6.41 -3.98
N LEU A 25 -0.62 6.42 -3.53
CA LEU A 25 -1.42 5.20 -3.39
C LEU A 25 -2.72 5.35 -4.16
N VAL A 26 -3.13 4.28 -4.80
CA VAL A 26 -4.45 4.21 -5.43
C VAL A 26 -5.15 2.97 -4.87
N VAL A 27 -6.30 3.16 -4.25
CA VAL A 27 -7.07 2.06 -3.69
C VAL A 27 -7.70 1.28 -4.83
N TYR A 28 -7.41 0.00 -4.94
CA TYR A 28 -7.98 -0.80 -6.02
C TYR A 28 -8.82 -1.97 -5.53
N ALA A 29 -8.75 -2.30 -4.26
CA ALA A 29 -9.55 -3.39 -3.72
C ALA A 29 -9.66 -3.30 -2.22
N PHE A 30 -10.70 -3.91 -1.67
CA PHE A 30 -10.86 -4.03 -0.23
C PHE A 30 -10.92 -5.52 0.11
N THR A 31 -10.26 -5.89 1.19
CA THR A 31 -10.22 -7.27 1.65
C THR A 31 -10.52 -7.32 3.14
N ASP A 32 -10.65 -8.53 3.66
CA ASP A 32 -10.88 -8.74 5.07
C ASP A 32 -9.74 -8.21 5.94
N LEU A 33 -8.54 -8.19 5.39
CA LEU A 33 -7.38 -7.71 6.12
C LEU A 33 -7.24 -6.20 6.08
N GLY A 34 -7.78 -5.58 5.04
CA GLY A 34 -7.65 -4.15 4.86
C GLY A 34 -7.82 -3.79 3.41
N MET A 35 -7.25 -2.66 3.02
CA MET A 35 -7.43 -2.17 1.67
C MET A 35 -6.13 -2.34 0.89
N LYS A 36 -6.26 -2.86 -0.32
CA LYS A 36 -5.12 -3.03 -1.21
C LYS A 36 -4.92 -1.77 -2.02
N VAL A 37 -3.68 -1.33 -2.12
CA VAL A 37 -3.35 -0.09 -2.80
C VAL A 37 -2.21 -0.33 -3.79
N ALA A 38 -2.24 0.42 -4.88
CA ALA A 38 -1.15 0.44 -5.85
C ALA A 38 -0.19 1.55 -5.43
N ILE A 39 1.06 1.20 -5.24
CA ILE A 39 2.08 2.14 -4.80
C ILE A 39 2.83 2.65 -6.03
N ASN A 40 2.72 3.96 -6.29
CA ASN A 40 3.36 4.59 -7.44
C ASN A 40 3.00 3.91 -8.77
N ASP A 41 1.83 3.26 -8.79
CA ASP A 41 1.32 2.57 -9.97
C ASP A 41 2.27 1.46 -10.44
N ARG A 42 3.03 0.89 -9.54
CA ARG A 42 4.01 -0.15 -9.86
C ARG A 42 3.97 -1.31 -8.88
N TYR A 43 3.76 -1.03 -7.60
CA TYR A 43 3.81 -2.05 -6.55
C TYR A 43 2.45 -2.15 -5.87
N THR A 44 2.19 -3.27 -5.22
CA THR A 44 0.98 -3.40 -4.42
C THR A 44 1.37 -3.47 -2.95
N GLY A 45 0.57 -2.82 -2.13
CA GLY A 45 0.76 -2.86 -0.69
C GLY A 45 -0.57 -3.06 0.01
N LEU A 46 -0.54 -3.20 1.31
CA LEU A 46 -1.74 -3.41 2.10
C LEU A 46 -1.80 -2.39 3.22
N VAL A 47 -2.94 -1.72 3.33
CA VAL A 47 -3.24 -0.83 4.44
C VAL A 47 -4.19 -1.60 5.34
N TYR A 48 -3.71 -2.01 6.51
CA TYR A 48 -4.49 -2.87 7.40
C TYR A 48 -5.71 -2.13 7.93
N ASN A 49 -6.75 -2.88 8.25
CA ASN A 49 -8.03 -2.29 8.62
C ASN A 49 -8.01 -1.59 9.97
N ASN A 50 -6.92 -1.69 10.73
CA ASN A 50 -6.77 -0.89 11.95
C ASN A 50 -6.32 0.54 11.66
N GLN A 51 -6.08 0.88 10.39
CA GLN A 51 -5.81 2.26 9.99
C GLN A 51 -7.12 3.00 9.84
N MET A 52 -7.06 4.33 9.98
CA MET A 52 -8.25 5.15 9.83
C MET A 52 -8.42 5.52 8.36
N TYR A 53 -9.18 4.72 7.64
CA TYR A 53 -9.37 4.98 6.21
C TYR A 53 -10.84 4.94 5.79
N ASP A 54 -11.73 5.23 6.71
CA ASP A 54 -13.15 5.12 6.45
C ASP A 54 -13.65 6.09 5.39
N SER A 55 -12.87 7.08 5.01
CA SER A 55 -13.23 7.96 3.90
C SER A 55 -12.64 7.53 2.57
N CYS A 56 -11.92 6.43 2.51
CA CYS A 56 -11.27 6.01 1.27
C CYS A 56 -12.22 5.18 0.43
N GLU A 57 -12.15 5.35 -0.88
CA GLU A 57 -12.98 4.64 -1.82
C GLU A 57 -12.12 3.96 -2.86
N GLU A 58 -12.67 2.91 -3.47
CA GLU A 58 -12.00 2.20 -4.54
C GLU A 58 -11.75 3.16 -5.70
N GLY A 59 -10.51 3.16 -6.19
CA GLY A 59 -10.11 4.07 -7.25
C GLY A 59 -9.62 5.41 -6.78
N GLN A 60 -9.69 5.68 -5.48
CA GLN A 60 -9.27 6.97 -4.94
C GLN A 60 -7.75 7.04 -4.87
N ASN A 61 -7.21 8.20 -5.23
CA ASN A 61 -5.77 8.46 -5.11
C ASN A 61 -5.50 9.16 -3.79
N ILE A 62 -4.61 8.58 -2.99
CA ILE A 62 -4.26 9.13 -1.69
C ILE A 62 -2.76 9.06 -1.50
N LYS A 63 -2.27 9.68 -0.46
CA LYS A 63 -0.87 9.61 -0.08
C LYS A 63 -0.72 8.72 1.12
N GLY A 64 0.40 8.03 1.19
CA GLY A 64 0.70 7.20 2.33
C GLY A 64 2.19 7.06 2.51
N TYR A 65 2.57 6.20 3.44
CA TYR A 65 3.97 6.02 3.81
C TYR A 65 4.29 4.54 3.88
N ILE A 66 5.53 4.20 3.55
CA ILE A 66 5.98 2.82 3.64
C ILE A 66 6.31 2.52 5.09
N SER A 67 5.46 1.76 5.74
CA SER A 67 5.66 1.39 7.14
C SER A 67 6.82 0.40 7.28
N GLY A 68 6.98 -0.48 6.31
CA GLY A 68 8.07 -1.43 6.33
C GLY A 68 7.88 -2.47 5.25
N ILE A 69 8.86 -3.35 5.14
CA ILE A 69 8.81 -4.47 4.20
C ILE A 69 8.95 -5.73 5.02
N ARG A 70 8.03 -6.66 4.85
CA ARG A 70 8.03 -7.90 5.62
C ARG A 70 9.11 -8.83 5.12
N GLU A 71 9.41 -9.85 5.91
CA GLU A 71 10.45 -10.80 5.54
C GLU A 71 10.10 -11.57 4.27
N ASP A 72 8.82 -11.67 3.94
CA ASP A 72 8.43 -12.31 2.69
C ASP A 72 8.43 -11.33 1.52
N GLY A 73 8.85 -10.08 1.76
CA GLY A 73 8.95 -9.07 0.71
C GLY A 73 7.70 -8.24 0.54
N ARG A 74 6.66 -8.49 1.29
CA ARG A 74 5.41 -7.74 1.17
C ARG A 74 5.55 -6.36 1.77
N ILE A 75 4.85 -5.40 1.18
CA ILE A 75 4.97 -4.00 1.56
C ILE A 75 3.84 -3.63 2.50
N ASP A 76 4.20 -3.13 3.68
CA ASP A 76 3.23 -2.59 4.63
C ASP A 76 3.13 -1.09 4.42
N VAL A 77 1.90 -0.59 4.36
CA VAL A 77 1.64 0.82 4.09
C VAL A 77 0.87 1.41 5.25
N SER A 78 1.19 2.64 5.60
CA SER A 78 0.46 3.39 6.61
C SER A 78 -0.08 4.66 6.00
N LEU A 79 -1.22 5.12 6.50
CA LEU A 79 -1.80 6.39 6.06
C LEU A 79 -1.31 7.56 6.87
N GLN A 80 -0.54 7.30 7.91
CA GLN A 80 -0.03 8.35 8.79
C GLN A 80 1.47 8.24 8.90
N PRO A 81 2.17 9.37 8.97
CA PRO A 81 3.61 9.34 9.14
C PRO A 81 3.97 8.86 10.53
N ASP A 82 5.22 8.42 10.66
CA ASP A 82 5.73 8.03 11.95
C ASP A 82 5.77 9.25 12.87
N LYS A 83 5.19 9.11 14.01
CA LYS A 83 5.16 10.21 14.96
C LYS A 83 6.34 10.20 15.93
N GLY A 84 7.14 9.24 15.77
CA GLY A 84 8.38 9.15 16.50
C GLY A 84 8.27 8.66 17.87
#